data_4a427475a33e6af743874e760c53d115
#
_entry.id   4a427475a33e6af743874e760c53d115
#
_cell.length_a   1.000
_cell.length_b   1.000
_cell.length_c   1.000
_cell.angle_alpha   90.00
_cell.angle_beta   90.00
_cell.angle_gamma   90.00
#
_symmetry.space_group_name_H-M   'P 1'
#
loop_
_entity.id
_entity.type
_entity.pdbx_description
1 polymer ?
#
loop_
_entity_poly.entity_id
_entity_poly.type
_entity_poly.pdbx_seq_one_letter_code
_entity_poly.pdbx_strand_id
1 'polypeptide(L)'
;YLRTVLAEIAPDVAIIGEAGNIHDGMTAIAAHAPDLVFLDVEMPGGSGFDMLQKLGTWPFEVIFTTGFQRYAIQAIRFSALDYLLKPVQPDELTEALDRFRKRHPQEDRKTVQQQFLANIGQRDEQAMKLTLTTGDRTYFVTPAEVTHCTADDNYTELHTADGRRFVSARTL
;
A
#
# COMPACT_ATOMS: atom_id res chain seq x y z
N TYR A 1 1.13 20.42 2.37
CA TYR A 1 1.81 19.75 3.49
C TYR A 1 2.73 18.61 3.00
N LEU A 2 2.20 17.54 2.35
CA LEU A 2 3.03 16.40 1.88
C LEU A 2 4.18 16.84 0.94
N ARG A 3 3.89 17.75 0.00
CA ARG A 3 4.91 18.35 -0.88
C ARG A 3 6.06 19.00 -0.11
N THR A 4 5.73 19.77 0.92
CA THR A 4 6.73 20.46 1.75
C THR A 4 7.60 19.46 2.49
N VAL A 5 6.98 18.47 3.13
CA VAL A 5 7.70 17.42 3.86
C VAL A 5 8.59 16.61 2.91
N LEU A 6 8.09 16.20 1.75
CA LEU A 6 8.89 15.48 0.74
C LEU A 6 10.12 16.28 0.29
N ALA A 7 9.96 17.59 0.05
CA ALA A 7 11.06 18.46 -0.36
C ALA A 7 12.16 18.56 0.72
N GLU A 8 11.80 18.44 1.99
CA GLU A 8 12.73 18.50 3.11
C GLU A 8 13.46 17.18 3.35
N ILE A 9 12.74 16.05 3.33
CA ILE A 9 13.29 14.75 3.75
C ILE A 9 13.79 13.87 2.59
N ALA A 10 13.33 14.13 1.36
CA ALA A 10 13.61 13.32 0.19
C ALA A 10 13.88 14.17 -1.06
N PRO A 11 14.98 14.94 -1.10
CA PRO A 11 15.30 15.83 -2.21
C PRO A 11 15.58 15.09 -3.54
N ASP A 12 15.79 13.79 -3.50
CA ASP A 12 15.92 12.88 -4.64
C ASP A 12 14.57 12.51 -5.28
N VAL A 13 13.45 12.82 -4.62
CA VAL A 13 12.10 12.54 -5.13
C VAL A 13 11.56 13.72 -5.92
N ALA A 14 11.30 13.50 -7.21
CA ALA A 14 10.68 14.51 -8.06
C ALA A 14 9.14 14.41 -8.01
N ILE A 15 8.48 15.47 -7.58
CA ILE A 15 7.02 15.58 -7.63
C ILE A 15 6.61 16.01 -9.05
N ILE A 16 6.12 15.07 -9.85
CA ILE A 16 5.80 15.25 -11.27
C ILE A 16 4.33 15.59 -11.54
N GLY A 17 3.45 15.50 -10.53
CA GLY A 17 2.05 15.83 -10.66
C GLY A 17 1.29 15.82 -9.35
N GLU A 18 0.17 16.54 -9.32
CA GLU A 18 -0.80 16.55 -8.23
C GLU A 18 -2.21 16.57 -8.81
N ALA A 19 -3.15 15.91 -8.15
CA ALA A 19 -4.55 15.86 -8.55
C ALA A 19 -5.47 15.90 -7.34
N GLY A 20 -6.61 16.58 -7.48
CA GLY A 20 -7.58 16.75 -6.39
C GLY A 20 -8.78 15.78 -6.45
N ASN A 21 -8.88 14.96 -7.49
CA ASN A 21 -9.97 14.01 -7.69
C ASN A 21 -9.52 12.82 -8.55
N ILE A 22 -10.37 11.79 -8.65
CA ILE A 22 -10.06 10.57 -9.39
C ILE A 22 -9.79 10.83 -10.87
N HIS A 23 -10.60 11.66 -11.54
CA HIS A 23 -10.49 11.89 -12.98
C HIS A 23 -9.15 12.55 -13.33
N ASP A 24 -8.80 13.60 -12.62
CA ASP A 24 -7.55 14.33 -12.81
C ASP A 24 -6.34 13.45 -12.42
N GLY A 25 -6.49 12.63 -11.38
CA GLY A 25 -5.49 11.64 -10.96
C GLY A 25 -5.18 10.63 -12.06
N MET A 26 -6.20 10.03 -12.67
CA MET A 26 -6.02 9.10 -13.78
C MET A 26 -5.36 9.77 -15.00
N THR A 27 -5.75 11.00 -15.30
CA THR A 27 -5.16 11.81 -16.38
C THR A 27 -3.68 12.10 -16.13
N ALA A 28 -3.35 12.52 -14.90
CA ALA A 28 -1.97 12.82 -14.51
C ALA A 28 -1.08 11.56 -14.54
N ILE A 29 -1.59 10.42 -14.07
CA ILE A 29 -0.88 9.13 -14.13
C ILE A 29 -0.57 8.76 -15.58
N ALA A 30 -1.55 8.87 -16.48
CA ALA A 30 -1.37 8.53 -17.89
C ALA A 30 -0.37 9.48 -18.60
N ALA A 31 -0.35 10.76 -18.20
CA ALA A 31 0.52 11.76 -18.80
C ALA A 31 1.97 11.67 -18.33
N HIS A 32 2.20 11.32 -17.05
CA HIS A 32 3.51 11.43 -16.39
C HIS A 32 4.18 10.10 -16.06
N ALA A 33 3.45 8.98 -16.14
CA ALA A 33 3.96 7.64 -15.83
C ALA A 33 4.80 7.61 -14.52
N PRO A 34 4.22 7.89 -13.35
CA PRO A 34 4.95 7.95 -12.09
C PRO A 34 5.50 6.58 -11.67
N ASP A 35 6.58 6.58 -10.88
CA ASP A 35 7.08 5.36 -10.23
C ASP A 35 6.34 5.08 -8.90
N LEU A 36 5.87 6.15 -8.24
CA LEU A 36 5.19 6.11 -6.95
C LEU A 36 4.00 7.09 -6.94
N VAL A 37 2.89 6.66 -6.37
CA VAL A 37 1.70 7.49 -6.16
C VAL A 37 1.32 7.50 -4.68
N PHE A 38 1.29 8.68 -4.08
CA PHE A 38 0.62 8.91 -2.81
C PHE A 38 -0.86 9.11 -3.08
N LEU A 39 -1.68 8.17 -2.64
CA LEU A 39 -3.09 8.10 -3.01
C LEU A 39 -3.97 8.27 -1.77
N ASP A 40 -4.78 9.34 -1.77
CA ASP A 40 -5.79 9.48 -0.72
C ASP A 40 -6.85 8.38 -0.86
N VAL A 41 -7.27 7.83 0.25
CA VAL A 41 -8.38 6.87 0.27
C VAL A 41 -9.69 7.57 -0.03
N GLU A 42 -9.93 8.75 0.51
CA GLU A 42 -11.16 9.52 0.27
C GLU A 42 -10.88 10.71 -0.64
N MET A 43 -11.47 10.68 -1.83
CA MET A 43 -11.33 11.74 -2.82
C MET A 43 -12.70 12.16 -3.39
N PRO A 44 -12.84 13.41 -3.88
CA PRO A 44 -13.99 13.78 -4.68
C PRO A 44 -14.19 12.83 -5.87
N GLY A 45 -15.40 12.28 -6.00
CA GLY A 45 -15.75 11.35 -7.07
C GLY A 45 -15.54 9.86 -6.75
N GLY A 46 -15.14 9.51 -5.51
CA GLY A 46 -15.00 8.12 -5.04
C GLY A 46 -13.79 7.89 -4.16
N SER A 47 -13.33 6.66 -4.07
CA SER A 47 -12.16 6.29 -3.27
C SER A 47 -10.91 6.06 -4.12
N GLY A 48 -9.72 6.13 -3.48
CA GLY A 48 -8.47 5.72 -4.12
C GLY A 48 -8.51 4.26 -4.58
N PHE A 49 -9.25 3.41 -3.88
CA PHE A 49 -9.47 2.01 -4.27
C PHE A 49 -10.28 1.91 -5.57
N ASP A 50 -11.34 2.72 -5.73
CA ASP A 50 -12.14 2.78 -6.97
C ASP A 50 -11.27 3.24 -8.15
N MET A 51 -10.34 4.17 -7.91
CA MET A 51 -9.40 4.62 -8.94
C MET A 51 -8.50 3.47 -9.42
N LEU A 52 -7.90 2.72 -8.51
CA LEU A 52 -7.05 1.57 -8.85
C LEU A 52 -7.85 0.46 -9.53
N GLN A 53 -9.08 0.21 -9.10
CA GLN A 53 -9.98 -0.74 -9.75
C GLN A 53 -10.28 -0.34 -11.21
N LYS A 54 -10.50 0.94 -11.47
CA LYS A 54 -10.72 1.45 -12.84
C LYS A 54 -9.48 1.37 -13.72
N LEU A 55 -8.28 1.52 -13.13
CA LEU A 55 -7.00 1.36 -13.85
C LEU A 55 -6.74 -0.11 -14.22
N GLY A 56 -7.23 -1.07 -13.43
CA GLY A 56 -7.04 -2.50 -13.61
C GLY A 56 -5.60 -2.95 -13.36
N THR A 57 -4.64 -2.42 -14.09
CA THR A 57 -3.20 -2.65 -13.87
C THR A 57 -2.46 -1.31 -13.92
N TRP A 58 -1.39 -1.19 -13.15
CA TRP A 58 -0.59 0.03 -13.10
C TRP A 58 0.90 -0.29 -12.92
N PRO A 59 1.82 0.49 -13.52
CA PRO A 59 3.25 0.25 -13.46
C PRO A 59 3.97 0.97 -12.31
N PHE A 60 3.24 1.51 -11.34
CA PHE A 60 3.76 2.28 -10.21
C PHE A 60 3.46 1.62 -8.87
N GLU A 61 4.13 2.09 -7.82
CA GLU A 61 3.82 1.71 -6.45
C GLU A 61 2.80 2.66 -5.83
N VAL A 62 2.07 2.19 -4.83
CA VAL A 62 1.04 2.97 -4.14
C VAL A 62 1.33 3.03 -2.65
N ILE A 63 1.38 4.24 -2.11
CA ILE A 63 1.33 4.54 -0.69
C ILE A 63 0.00 5.24 -0.44
N PHE A 64 -0.90 4.61 0.31
CA PHE A 64 -2.14 5.26 0.69
C PHE A 64 -1.91 6.33 1.75
N THR A 65 -2.64 7.44 1.64
CA THR A 65 -2.70 8.49 2.67
C THR A 65 -4.15 8.71 3.06
N THR A 66 -4.47 8.83 4.35
CA THR A 66 -5.86 9.06 4.77
C THR A 66 -5.94 9.61 6.19
N GLY A 67 -7.05 10.29 6.51
CA GLY A 67 -7.38 10.72 7.87
C GLY A 67 -8.01 9.64 8.76
N PHE A 68 -8.26 8.43 8.25
CA PHE A 68 -9.08 7.44 8.94
C PHE A 68 -8.36 6.11 9.14
N GLN A 69 -8.13 5.72 10.39
CA GLN A 69 -7.51 4.44 10.76
C GLN A 69 -8.27 3.21 10.25
N ARG A 70 -9.60 3.30 10.12
CA ARG A 70 -10.45 2.18 9.65
C ARG A 70 -10.03 1.60 8.29
N TYR A 71 -9.37 2.39 7.45
CA TYR A 71 -8.91 1.96 6.14
C TYR A 71 -7.51 1.30 6.17
N ALA A 72 -6.79 1.36 7.31
CA ALA A 72 -5.48 0.71 7.45
C ALA A 72 -5.60 -0.80 7.19
N ILE A 73 -6.63 -1.44 7.74
CA ILE A 73 -6.89 -2.87 7.51
C ILE A 73 -7.14 -3.14 6.03
N GLN A 74 -7.84 -2.25 5.32
CA GLN A 74 -8.06 -2.41 3.88
C GLN A 74 -6.77 -2.22 3.08
N ALA A 75 -5.92 -1.27 3.44
CA ALA A 75 -4.63 -1.07 2.77
C ALA A 75 -3.69 -2.27 2.94
N ILE A 76 -3.67 -2.88 4.13
CA ILE A 76 -2.96 -4.16 4.38
C ILE A 76 -3.54 -5.28 3.51
N ARG A 77 -4.87 -5.38 3.41
CA ARG A 77 -5.57 -6.34 2.55
C ARG A 77 -5.26 -6.13 1.07
N PHE A 78 -5.00 -4.90 0.68
CA PHE A 78 -4.81 -4.51 -0.71
C PHE A 78 -3.36 -4.47 -1.17
N SER A 79 -2.42 -4.96 -0.35
CA SER A 79 -1.01 -5.05 -0.74
C SER A 79 -0.40 -3.73 -1.22
N ALA A 80 -0.89 -2.62 -0.71
CA ALA A 80 -0.24 -1.34 -0.91
C ALA A 80 1.19 -1.42 -0.38
N LEU A 81 2.09 -0.65 -0.99
CA LEU A 81 3.46 -0.55 -0.48
C LEU A 81 3.45 -0.07 0.97
N ASP A 82 2.60 0.91 1.24
CA ASP A 82 2.44 1.45 2.58
C ASP A 82 1.11 2.19 2.79
N TYR A 83 0.87 2.61 4.03
CA TYR A 83 -0.30 3.34 4.46
C TYR A 83 0.09 4.36 5.53
N LEU A 84 -0.16 5.63 5.25
CA LEU A 84 0.20 6.75 6.13
C LEU A 84 -1.04 7.47 6.62
N LEU A 85 -1.12 7.70 7.93
CA LEU A 85 -2.18 8.50 8.53
C LEU A 85 -1.90 10.00 8.39
N LYS A 86 -2.93 10.76 8.09
CA LYS A 86 -2.86 12.22 8.13
C LYS A 86 -3.07 12.73 9.57
N PRO A 87 -2.25 13.65 10.08
CA PRO A 87 -1.13 14.31 9.39
C PRO A 87 0.08 13.37 9.25
N VAL A 88 0.58 13.23 8.02
CA VAL A 88 1.71 12.33 7.71
C VAL A 88 2.94 12.76 8.50
N GLN A 89 3.48 11.85 9.30
CA GLN A 89 4.68 12.10 10.07
C GLN A 89 5.93 11.94 9.19
N PRO A 90 6.95 12.82 9.34
CA PRO A 90 8.17 12.74 8.54
C PRO A 90 8.90 11.41 8.66
N ASP A 91 8.95 10.82 9.86
CA ASP A 91 9.62 9.55 10.12
C ASP A 91 8.90 8.39 9.39
N GLU A 92 7.57 8.31 9.49
CA GLU A 92 6.75 7.32 8.77
C GLU A 92 6.91 7.44 7.24
N LEU A 93 6.94 8.68 6.75
CA LEU A 93 7.15 8.95 5.32
C LEU A 93 8.55 8.53 4.87
N THR A 94 9.58 8.77 5.68
CA THR A 94 10.95 8.33 5.41
C THR A 94 11.02 6.81 5.31
N GLU A 95 10.44 6.09 6.26
CA GLU A 95 10.39 4.62 6.25
C GLU A 95 9.64 4.07 5.03
N ALA A 96 8.51 4.69 4.66
CA ALA A 96 7.74 4.30 3.48
C ALA A 96 8.54 4.48 2.18
N LEU A 97 9.28 5.59 2.06
CA LEU A 97 10.18 5.84 0.94
C LEU A 97 11.37 4.86 0.92
N ASP A 98 11.90 4.50 2.07
CA ASP A 98 12.97 3.50 2.16
C ASP A 98 12.48 2.10 1.72
N ARG A 99 11.25 1.73 2.08
CA ARG A 99 10.61 0.51 1.55
C ARG A 99 10.46 0.57 0.04
N PHE A 100 10.03 1.71 -0.51
CA PHE A 100 9.94 1.93 -1.96
C PHE A 100 11.31 1.74 -2.65
N ARG A 101 12.38 2.35 -2.12
CA ARG A 101 13.74 2.27 -2.67
C ARG A 101 14.32 0.85 -2.62
N LYS A 102 13.99 0.08 -1.57
CA LYS A 102 14.47 -1.30 -1.37
C LYS A 102 13.68 -2.35 -2.14
N ARG A 103 12.55 -1.99 -2.76
CA ARG A 103 11.69 -2.95 -3.43
C ARG A 103 12.33 -3.45 -4.73
N HIS A 104 12.44 -4.79 -4.85
CA HIS A 104 12.94 -5.43 -6.07
C HIS A 104 11.90 -5.38 -7.20
N PRO A 105 12.36 -5.27 -8.49
CA PRO A 105 11.45 -4.98 -9.61
C PRO A 105 10.65 -6.19 -10.09
N GLN A 106 9.39 -5.92 -10.41
CA GLN A 106 8.51 -6.47 -11.44
C GLN A 106 7.90 -7.88 -11.34
N GLU A 107 8.53 -8.95 -10.90
CA GLU A 107 7.93 -10.28 -11.01
C GLU A 107 6.73 -10.48 -10.07
N ASP A 108 6.77 -9.94 -8.88
CA ASP A 108 5.67 -10.05 -7.91
C ASP A 108 4.57 -9.00 -8.09
N ARG A 109 4.85 -7.87 -8.76
CA ARG A 109 3.89 -6.75 -8.88
C ARG A 109 2.57 -7.16 -9.51
N LYS A 110 2.57 -7.87 -10.63
CA LYS A 110 1.35 -8.32 -11.30
C LYS A 110 0.51 -9.23 -10.42
N THR A 111 1.15 -10.17 -9.74
CA THR A 111 0.48 -11.11 -8.83
C THR A 111 -0.15 -10.37 -7.64
N VAL A 112 0.58 -9.41 -7.06
CA VAL A 112 0.12 -8.55 -5.97
C VAL A 112 -1.08 -7.70 -6.42
N GLN A 113 -1.02 -7.09 -7.61
CA GLN A 113 -2.14 -6.31 -8.17
C GLN A 113 -3.37 -7.16 -8.48
N GLN A 114 -3.18 -8.35 -9.03
CA GLN A 114 -4.29 -9.28 -9.25
C GLN A 114 -4.96 -9.69 -7.94
N GLN A 115 -4.17 -9.94 -6.89
CA GLN A 115 -4.71 -10.24 -5.56
C GLN A 115 -5.43 -9.03 -4.97
N PHE A 116 -4.89 -7.82 -5.15
CA PHE A 116 -5.53 -6.57 -4.78
C PHE A 116 -6.92 -6.44 -5.41
N LEU A 117 -7.01 -6.59 -6.74
CA LEU A 117 -8.28 -6.49 -7.46
C LEU A 117 -9.27 -7.58 -7.05
N ALA A 118 -8.79 -8.80 -6.79
CA ALA A 118 -9.61 -9.88 -6.29
C ALA A 118 -10.18 -9.56 -4.88
N ASN A 119 -9.36 -8.97 -4.00
CA ASN A 119 -9.78 -8.59 -2.65
C ASN A 119 -10.83 -7.46 -2.66
N ILE A 120 -10.73 -6.46 -3.55
CA ILE A 120 -11.74 -5.38 -3.68
C ILE A 120 -13.11 -5.93 -4.04
N GLY A 121 -13.16 -6.94 -4.92
CA GLY A 121 -14.40 -7.59 -5.34
C GLY A 121 -15.00 -8.55 -4.30
N GLN A 122 -14.25 -8.89 -3.26
CA GLN A 122 -14.65 -9.89 -2.26
C GLN A 122 -15.49 -9.27 -1.15
N ARG A 123 -16.70 -9.79 -0.96
CA ARG A 123 -17.61 -9.38 0.13
C ARG A 123 -17.35 -10.13 1.43
N ASP A 124 -16.79 -11.33 1.35
CA ASP A 124 -16.45 -12.16 2.50
C ASP A 124 -15.03 -11.84 2.97
N GLU A 125 -14.92 -11.24 4.14
CA GLU A 125 -13.64 -10.87 4.73
C GLU A 125 -12.75 -12.07 5.03
N GLN A 126 -13.33 -13.24 5.30
CA GLN A 126 -12.58 -14.47 5.58
C GLN A 126 -11.96 -15.09 4.32
N ALA A 127 -12.52 -14.80 3.15
CA ALA A 127 -12.02 -15.27 1.86
C ALA A 127 -10.95 -14.34 1.25
N MET A 128 -10.72 -13.16 1.82
CA MET A 128 -9.67 -12.25 1.40
C MET A 128 -8.29 -12.85 1.71
N LYS A 129 -7.27 -12.44 0.95
CA LYS A 129 -5.89 -12.85 1.19
C LYS A 129 -5.04 -11.67 1.61
N LEU A 130 -4.39 -11.81 2.75
CA LEU A 130 -3.33 -10.91 3.20
C LEU A 130 -2.08 -11.15 2.35
N THR A 131 -1.46 -10.10 1.90
CA THR A 131 -0.17 -10.17 1.21
C THR A 131 0.94 -9.87 2.19
N LEU A 132 1.82 -10.85 2.37
CA LEU A 132 2.96 -10.77 3.28
C LEU A 132 4.23 -10.88 2.47
N THR A 133 5.07 -9.85 2.52
CA THR A 133 6.39 -9.87 1.86
C THR A 133 7.47 -10.09 2.93
N THR A 134 8.23 -11.16 2.79
CA THR A 134 9.35 -11.51 3.66
C THR A 134 10.58 -11.72 2.79
N GLY A 135 11.57 -10.82 2.91
CA GLY A 135 12.71 -10.78 1.98
C GLY A 135 12.24 -10.47 0.56
N ASP A 136 12.60 -11.34 -0.38
CA ASP A 136 12.27 -11.28 -1.81
C ASP A 136 11.06 -12.14 -2.21
N ARG A 137 10.32 -12.69 -1.25
CA ARG A 137 9.15 -13.56 -1.50
C ARG A 137 7.86 -12.95 -0.99
N THR A 138 6.83 -13.08 -1.80
CA THR A 138 5.47 -12.68 -1.47
C THR A 138 4.61 -13.90 -1.19
N TYR A 139 3.90 -13.88 -0.08
CA TYR A 139 2.99 -14.94 0.37
C TYR A 139 1.57 -14.40 0.47
N PHE A 140 0.61 -15.24 0.16
CA PHE A 140 -0.81 -14.95 0.30
C PHE A 140 -1.41 -15.85 1.36
N VAL A 141 -1.91 -15.24 2.45
CA VAL A 141 -2.44 -15.94 3.63
C VAL A 141 -3.85 -15.44 3.90
N THR A 142 -4.80 -16.33 4.13
CA THR A 142 -6.15 -15.91 4.55
C THR A 142 -6.16 -15.54 6.04
N PRO A 143 -7.03 -14.61 6.48
CA PRO A 143 -7.18 -14.30 7.91
C PRO A 143 -7.46 -15.55 8.77
N ALA A 144 -8.20 -16.53 8.22
CA ALA A 144 -8.52 -17.77 8.91
C ALA A 144 -7.29 -18.67 9.17
N GLU A 145 -6.21 -18.52 8.41
CA GLU A 145 -4.96 -19.24 8.63
C GLU A 145 -4.11 -18.61 9.75
N VAL A 146 -4.37 -17.34 10.11
CA VAL A 146 -3.60 -16.61 11.12
C VAL A 146 -4.10 -16.98 12.51
N THR A 147 -3.21 -17.49 13.36
CA THR A 147 -3.53 -17.86 14.75
C THR A 147 -3.33 -16.68 15.69
N HIS A 148 -2.25 -15.93 15.53
CA HIS A 148 -1.95 -14.73 16.31
C HIS A 148 -0.89 -13.88 15.60
N CYS A 149 -0.80 -12.63 16.03
CA CYS A 149 0.24 -11.70 15.63
C CYS A 149 0.95 -11.21 16.89
N THR A 150 2.27 -11.05 16.80
CA THR A 150 3.08 -10.41 17.83
C THR A 150 3.75 -9.19 17.24
N ALA A 151 3.65 -8.05 17.94
CA ALA A 151 4.38 -6.84 17.58
C ALA A 151 5.69 -6.79 18.36
N ASP A 152 6.79 -6.50 17.66
CA ASP A 152 8.11 -6.33 18.24
C ASP A 152 8.74 -5.08 17.61
N ASP A 153 8.71 -3.96 18.34
CA ASP A 153 9.12 -2.62 17.88
C ASP A 153 8.55 -2.27 16.48
N ASN A 154 9.39 -2.37 15.46
CA ASN A 154 9.06 -2.02 14.07
C ASN A 154 8.62 -3.21 13.22
N TYR A 155 8.41 -4.38 13.82
CA TYR A 155 8.06 -5.60 13.11
C TYR A 155 6.77 -6.21 13.65
N THR A 156 6.00 -6.80 12.75
CA THR A 156 4.88 -7.67 13.12
C THR A 156 5.22 -9.09 12.68
N GLU A 157 5.17 -10.03 13.60
CA GLU A 157 5.23 -11.45 13.29
C GLU A 157 3.82 -12.02 13.20
N LEU A 158 3.50 -12.65 12.06
CA LEU A 158 2.27 -13.42 11.87
C LEU A 158 2.59 -14.91 12.01
N HIS A 159 1.80 -15.59 12.82
CA HIS A 159 1.86 -17.04 13.01
C HIS A 159 0.62 -17.69 12.42
N THR A 160 0.80 -18.77 11.67
CA THR A 160 -0.30 -19.49 11.01
C THR A 160 -0.52 -20.86 11.63
N ALA A 161 -1.71 -21.42 11.43
CA ALA A 161 -2.13 -22.69 11.98
C ALA A 161 -1.26 -23.90 11.50
N ASP A 162 -0.64 -23.78 10.33
CA ASP A 162 0.29 -24.76 9.76
C ASP A 162 1.74 -24.60 10.26
N GLY A 163 1.97 -23.68 11.22
CA GLY A 163 3.26 -23.46 11.85
C GLY A 163 4.21 -22.55 11.08
N ARG A 164 3.78 -21.92 9.97
CA ARG A 164 4.59 -20.90 9.29
C ARG A 164 4.64 -19.61 10.11
N ARG A 165 5.77 -18.90 10.02
CA ARG A 165 5.99 -17.60 10.62
C ARG A 165 6.41 -16.61 9.54
N PHE A 166 5.75 -15.47 9.51
CA PHE A 166 6.05 -14.37 8.60
C PHE A 166 6.42 -13.14 9.40
N VAL A 167 7.52 -12.49 9.04
CA VAL A 167 7.96 -11.22 9.65
C VAL A 167 7.67 -10.11 8.65
N SER A 168 6.82 -9.18 9.02
CA SER A 168 6.50 -7.99 8.24
C SER A 168 7.13 -6.77 8.91
N ALA A 169 7.83 -5.95 8.14
CA ALA A 169 8.36 -4.66 8.60
C ALA A 169 7.24 -3.60 8.71
N ARG A 170 6.06 -3.98 9.14
CA ARG A 170 4.92 -3.10 9.40
C ARG A 170 4.48 -3.32 10.84
N THR A 171 4.35 -2.24 11.59
CA THR A 171 3.66 -2.23 12.88
C THR A 171 2.17 -2.46 12.65
N LEU A 172 1.53 -3.22 13.54
CA LEU A 172 0.07 -3.40 13.58
C LEU A 172 -0.60 -2.14 14.11
#